data_02008825bd4744c77c1b479513d29e5e
#
_entry.id   02008825bd4744c77c1b479513d29e5e
#
_cell.length_a   1.000
_cell.length_b   1.000
_cell.length_c   1.000
_cell.angle_alpha   90.00
_cell.angle_beta   90.00
_cell.angle_gamma   90.00
#
_symmetry.space_group_name_H-M   'P 1'
#
loop_
_entity.id
_entity.type
_entity.pdbx_description
1 polymer ?
#
loop_
_entity_poly.entity_id
_entity_poly.type
_entity_poly.pdbx_seq_one_letter_code
_entity_poly.pdbx_strand_id
1 'polypeptide(L)'
;MIIGLSIAITLFHALTEDEIFKSVAHLIPPENRHTQPLNIFLDDGYRLTQEAINPSKVYRTFVLNLQSRKYQRKYFFDNELYKNFDEDNYDISFEENFYNQLLFKLESGTTSRDFREEQFLSVSFFHTDPNQAALWLNGYIDMVDKVTSQDYADGINILIQNTKNTFKSAIVSKKNISKKITADRIIQLEEA
;
A
#
# COMPACT_ATOMS: atom_id res chain seq x y z
N MET A 1 -58.21 -14.00 -1.54
CA MET A 1 -57.34 -14.65 -2.53
C MET A 1 -56.07 -13.85 -2.87
N ILE A 2 -56.15 -12.52 -2.97
CA ILE A 2 -55.00 -11.64 -3.27
C ILE A 2 -53.91 -11.67 -2.18
N ILE A 3 -54.29 -11.65 -0.89
CA ILE A 3 -53.36 -11.63 0.25
C ILE A 3 -52.53 -12.93 0.32
N GLY A 4 -53.17 -14.10 0.04
CA GLY A 4 -52.46 -15.39 0.06
C GLY A 4 -51.43 -15.51 -1.06
N LEU A 5 -51.69 -14.93 -2.24
CA LEU A 5 -50.78 -14.92 -3.39
C LEU A 5 -49.57 -14.00 -3.07
N SER A 6 -49.81 -12.86 -2.47
CA SER A 6 -48.75 -11.90 -2.07
C SER A 6 -47.79 -12.53 -1.06
N ILE A 7 -48.31 -13.21 -0.02
CA ILE A 7 -47.47 -13.91 0.95
C ILE A 7 -46.69 -15.05 0.33
N ALA A 8 -47.24 -15.81 -0.61
CA ALA A 8 -46.58 -16.90 -1.27
C ALA A 8 -45.41 -16.38 -2.16
N ILE A 9 -45.63 -15.27 -2.88
CA ILE A 9 -44.58 -14.63 -3.70
C ILE A 9 -43.45 -14.09 -2.83
N THR A 10 -43.77 -13.43 -1.71
CA THR A 10 -42.74 -12.89 -0.79
C THR A 10 -41.94 -14.02 -0.14
N LEU A 11 -42.59 -15.10 0.27
CA LEU A 11 -41.94 -16.29 0.82
C LEU A 11 -41.07 -17.00 -0.21
N PHE A 12 -41.53 -17.10 -1.43
CA PHE A 12 -40.74 -17.68 -2.55
C PHE A 12 -39.50 -16.83 -2.83
N HIS A 13 -39.66 -15.50 -2.88
CA HIS A 13 -38.52 -14.58 -3.07
C HIS A 13 -37.51 -14.68 -1.92
N ALA A 14 -37.97 -14.69 -0.68
CA ALA A 14 -37.10 -14.83 0.48
C ALA A 14 -36.38 -16.20 0.59
N LEU A 15 -36.95 -17.25 0.00
CA LEU A 15 -36.35 -18.59 -0.04
C LEU A 15 -35.43 -18.83 -1.24
N THR A 16 -35.47 -17.94 -2.25
CA THR A 16 -34.68 -18.06 -3.49
C THR A 16 -33.57 -17.02 -3.57
N GLU A 17 -33.54 -16.03 -2.68
CA GLU A 17 -32.41 -15.09 -2.61
C GLU A 17 -31.20 -15.78 -1.97
N ASP A 18 -30.07 -15.75 -2.68
CA ASP A 18 -28.80 -16.21 -2.15
C ASP A 18 -28.36 -15.34 -0.97
N GLU A 19 -27.97 -15.97 0.13
CA GLU A 19 -27.41 -15.27 1.26
C GLU A 19 -26.10 -14.59 0.88
N ILE A 20 -25.97 -13.27 1.14
CA ILE A 20 -24.76 -12.52 0.89
C ILE A 20 -24.06 -12.26 2.22
N PHE A 21 -22.85 -12.77 2.32
CA PHE A 21 -21.97 -12.59 3.49
C PHE A 21 -21.02 -11.40 3.25
N LYS A 22 -20.78 -10.67 4.35
CA LYS A 22 -19.86 -9.54 4.36
C LYS A 22 -18.65 -9.85 5.22
N SER A 23 -17.46 -9.89 4.60
CA SER A 23 -16.19 -9.86 5.33
C SER A 23 -15.73 -8.41 5.53
N VAL A 24 -15.17 -8.09 6.70
CA VAL A 24 -14.72 -6.72 7.04
C VAL A 24 -13.33 -6.77 7.64
N ALA A 25 -12.43 -5.91 7.15
CA ALA A 25 -11.12 -5.65 7.73
C ALA A 25 -11.02 -4.18 8.15
N HIS A 26 -10.51 -3.93 9.36
CA HIS A 26 -10.24 -2.59 9.87
C HIS A 26 -8.74 -2.33 9.82
N LEU A 27 -8.36 -1.29 9.09
CA LEU A 27 -6.96 -0.96 8.81
C LEU A 27 -6.59 0.32 9.56
N ILE A 28 -5.61 0.22 10.43
CA ILE A 28 -5.10 1.32 11.25
C ILE A 28 -3.73 1.79 10.75
N PRO A 29 -3.36 3.07 10.94
CA PRO A 29 -2.03 3.55 10.62
C PRO A 29 -0.95 2.80 11.41
N PRO A 30 0.25 2.56 10.82
CA PRO A 30 1.37 2.00 11.56
C PRO A 30 1.86 2.97 12.64
N GLU A 31 2.45 2.45 13.70
CA GLU A 31 3.04 3.28 14.75
C GLU A 31 4.39 3.87 14.32
N ASN A 32 4.80 5.00 14.96
CA ASN A 32 6.07 5.65 14.68
C ASN A 32 7.28 4.71 14.80
N ARG A 33 7.27 3.77 15.76
CA ARG A 33 8.34 2.78 15.94
C ARG A 33 8.62 1.93 14.71
N HIS A 34 7.62 1.74 13.83
CA HIS A 34 7.76 0.93 12.62
C HIS A 34 8.44 1.71 11.48
N THR A 35 8.30 3.02 11.45
CA THR A 35 8.90 3.87 10.39
C THR A 35 10.21 4.56 10.83
N GLN A 36 10.45 4.70 12.13
CA GLN A 36 11.64 5.34 12.66
C GLN A 36 12.97 4.73 12.16
N PRO A 37 13.14 3.39 12.08
CA PRO A 37 14.35 2.79 11.55
C PRO A 37 14.64 3.17 10.09
N LEU A 38 13.61 3.49 9.31
CA LEU A 38 13.75 3.89 7.91
C LEU A 38 14.32 5.30 7.75
N ASN A 39 14.32 6.09 8.82
CA ASN A 39 14.78 7.48 8.84
C ASN A 39 16.20 7.64 9.36
N ILE A 40 16.90 6.58 9.79
CA ILE A 40 18.26 6.63 10.35
C ILE A 40 19.23 7.36 9.41
N PHE A 41 19.11 7.19 8.11
CA PHE A 41 19.96 7.84 7.11
C PHE A 41 19.65 9.33 6.89
N LEU A 42 18.55 9.84 7.47
CA LEU A 42 18.15 11.24 7.33
C LEU A 42 18.65 12.11 8.49
N ASP A 43 19.06 11.51 9.64
CA ASP A 43 19.39 12.21 10.87
C ASP A 43 20.83 12.72 10.93
N ASP A 44 21.77 12.13 10.17
CA ASP A 44 23.22 12.41 10.25
C ASP A 44 23.67 13.69 9.53
N GLY A 45 22.82 14.71 9.44
CA GLY A 45 23.20 16.01 8.87
C GLY A 45 23.38 16.05 7.35
N TYR A 46 23.33 14.92 6.70
CA TYR A 46 23.28 14.77 5.24
C TYR A 46 21.84 14.82 4.74
N ARG A 47 21.15 15.93 4.98
CA ARG A 47 19.81 16.18 4.44
C ARG A 47 19.88 16.21 2.91
N LEU A 48 19.91 15.04 2.33
CA LEU A 48 19.39 14.87 1.00
C LEU A 48 17.89 15.19 1.11
N THR A 49 17.42 16.14 0.37
CA THR A 49 16.12 16.80 0.27
C THR A 49 14.87 15.90 0.35
N GLN A 50 14.91 14.80 1.04
CA GLN A 50 13.82 13.84 1.13
C GLN A 50 13.11 13.98 2.47
N GLU A 51 11.81 14.20 2.44
CA GLU A 51 10.96 14.18 3.62
C GLU A 51 11.10 12.87 4.38
N ALA A 52 11.13 12.96 5.71
CA ALA A 52 11.10 11.78 6.57
C ALA A 52 9.91 10.88 6.23
N ILE A 53 10.15 9.58 6.24
CA ILE A 53 9.10 8.58 6.11
C ILE A 53 8.33 8.56 7.42
N ASN A 54 7.09 9.04 7.37
CA ASN A 54 6.21 9.03 8.54
C ASN A 54 5.05 8.03 8.36
N PRO A 55 4.49 7.52 9.46
CA PRO A 55 3.40 6.54 9.43
C PRO A 55 2.19 6.99 8.60
N SER A 56 1.82 8.26 8.72
CA SER A 56 0.65 8.80 8.01
C SER A 56 0.87 8.80 6.49
N LYS A 57 2.09 9.08 6.04
CA LYS A 57 2.43 9.04 4.61
C LYS A 57 2.40 7.62 4.07
N VAL A 58 2.98 6.67 4.82
CA VAL A 58 2.94 5.23 4.47
C VAL A 58 1.49 4.75 4.38
N TYR A 59 0.71 5.03 5.42
CA TYR A 59 -0.70 4.64 5.47
C TYR A 59 -1.51 5.25 4.33
N ARG A 60 -1.33 6.54 4.04
CA ARG A 60 -2.01 7.21 2.92
C ARG A 60 -1.68 6.55 1.59
N THR A 61 -0.41 6.21 1.35
CA THR A 61 0.00 5.52 0.12
C THR A 61 -0.65 4.15 0.03
N PHE A 62 -0.67 3.39 1.12
CA PHE A 62 -1.34 2.09 1.20
C PHE A 62 -2.84 2.21 0.90
N VAL A 63 -3.54 3.18 1.49
CA VAL A 63 -4.97 3.43 1.23
C VAL A 63 -5.23 3.80 -0.23
N LEU A 64 -4.38 4.64 -0.83
CA LEU A 64 -4.49 4.97 -2.26
C LEU A 64 -4.27 3.74 -3.15
N ASN A 65 -3.32 2.89 -2.80
CA ASN A 65 -3.06 1.65 -3.51
C ASN A 65 -4.24 0.68 -3.38
N LEU A 66 -4.85 0.54 -2.19
CA LEU A 66 -6.05 -0.27 -1.98
C LEU A 66 -7.24 0.18 -2.84
N GLN A 67 -7.39 1.47 -3.06
CA GLN A 67 -8.48 2.03 -3.87
C GLN A 67 -8.16 2.03 -5.38
N SER A 68 -6.92 1.69 -5.75
CA SER A 68 -6.47 1.74 -7.14
C SER A 68 -7.02 0.58 -7.96
N ARG A 69 -7.73 0.90 -9.04
CA ARG A 69 -8.18 -0.07 -10.04
C ARG A 69 -7.05 -0.93 -10.61
N LYS A 70 -5.84 -0.38 -10.71
CA LYS A 70 -4.64 -1.12 -11.14
C LYS A 70 -4.39 -2.34 -10.27
N TYR A 71 -4.45 -2.18 -8.93
CA TYR A 71 -4.17 -3.27 -8.00
C TYR A 71 -5.36 -4.20 -7.82
N GLN A 72 -6.60 -3.69 -7.89
CA GLN A 72 -7.81 -4.49 -7.92
C GLN A 72 -7.77 -5.44 -9.12
N ARG A 73 -7.47 -4.90 -10.30
CA ARG A 73 -7.34 -5.68 -11.54
C ARG A 73 -6.20 -6.70 -11.45
N LYS A 74 -5.03 -6.27 -10.96
CA LYS A 74 -3.90 -7.17 -10.77
C LYS A 74 -4.27 -8.36 -9.89
N TYR A 75 -4.92 -8.11 -8.75
CA TYR A 75 -5.35 -9.17 -7.83
C TYR A 75 -6.34 -10.12 -8.49
N PHE A 76 -7.31 -9.58 -9.20
CA PHE A 76 -8.34 -10.35 -9.91
C PHE A 76 -7.75 -11.34 -10.92
N PHE A 77 -6.78 -10.91 -11.73
CA PHE A 77 -6.15 -11.74 -12.74
C PHE A 77 -5.07 -12.66 -12.17
N ASP A 78 -4.21 -12.18 -11.28
CA ASP A 78 -3.11 -12.99 -10.71
C ASP A 78 -3.63 -14.17 -9.88
N ASN A 79 -4.81 -14.03 -9.27
CA ASN A 79 -5.46 -15.09 -8.50
C ASN A 79 -6.52 -15.84 -9.29
N GLU A 80 -6.60 -15.59 -10.60
CA GLU A 80 -7.51 -16.28 -11.53
C GLU A 80 -8.97 -16.24 -11.05
N LEU A 81 -9.39 -15.15 -10.39
CA LEU A 81 -10.73 -15.04 -9.80
C LEU A 81 -11.83 -15.14 -10.86
N TYR A 82 -11.49 -14.81 -12.11
CA TYR A 82 -12.40 -14.99 -13.26
C TYR A 82 -12.82 -16.45 -13.45
N LYS A 83 -12.05 -17.45 -12.99
CA LYS A 83 -12.41 -18.87 -13.06
C LYS A 83 -13.57 -19.26 -12.15
N ASN A 84 -13.94 -18.41 -11.20
CA ASN A 84 -15.12 -18.59 -10.37
C ASN A 84 -16.40 -18.15 -11.10
N PHE A 85 -16.26 -17.58 -12.27
CA PHE A 85 -17.32 -17.20 -13.18
C PHE A 85 -17.22 -18.11 -14.42
N ASP A 86 -18.32 -18.30 -15.13
CA ASP A 86 -18.36 -19.19 -16.30
C ASP A 86 -17.34 -18.74 -17.35
N GLU A 87 -16.32 -19.56 -17.64
CA GLU A 87 -15.20 -19.21 -18.53
C GLU A 87 -15.68 -18.85 -19.95
N ASP A 88 -16.78 -19.46 -20.40
CA ASP A 88 -17.37 -19.23 -21.72
C ASP A 88 -18.07 -17.87 -21.84
N ASN A 89 -18.33 -17.21 -20.70
CA ASN A 89 -19.06 -15.95 -20.60
C ASN A 89 -18.28 -14.85 -19.90
N TYR A 90 -16.92 -14.96 -19.84
CA TYR A 90 -16.13 -13.87 -19.24
C TYR A 90 -16.38 -12.57 -20.01
N ASP A 91 -17.07 -11.66 -19.37
CA ASP A 91 -17.29 -10.29 -19.82
C ASP A 91 -16.66 -9.33 -18.80
N ILE A 92 -16.36 -8.14 -19.24
CA ILE A 92 -15.84 -7.04 -18.40
C ILE A 92 -16.75 -6.76 -17.20
N SER A 93 -18.01 -7.19 -17.27
CA SER A 93 -18.99 -7.14 -16.17
C SER A 93 -18.56 -7.94 -14.94
N PHE A 94 -17.80 -9.03 -15.06
CA PHE A 94 -17.31 -9.80 -13.92
C PHE A 94 -16.21 -9.07 -13.16
N GLU A 95 -15.31 -8.42 -13.90
CA GLU A 95 -14.29 -7.56 -13.31
C GLU A 95 -14.94 -6.39 -12.55
N GLU A 96 -15.94 -5.75 -13.13
CA GLU A 96 -16.70 -4.68 -12.48
C GLU A 96 -17.51 -5.18 -11.28
N ASN A 97 -18.06 -6.38 -11.32
CA ASN A 97 -18.75 -7.00 -10.17
C ASN A 97 -17.77 -7.21 -9.01
N PHE A 98 -16.56 -7.70 -9.26
CA PHE A 98 -15.54 -7.82 -8.23
C PHE A 98 -15.22 -6.46 -7.59
N TYR A 99 -15.05 -5.41 -8.40
CA TYR A 99 -14.78 -4.06 -7.88
C TYR A 99 -15.93 -3.49 -7.08
N ASN A 100 -17.17 -3.76 -7.48
CA ASN A 100 -18.37 -3.28 -6.79
C ASN A 100 -18.61 -4.01 -5.46
N GLN A 101 -18.07 -5.22 -5.29
CA GLN A 101 -18.12 -5.97 -4.03
C GLN A 101 -17.08 -5.47 -3.01
N LEU A 102 -16.03 -4.74 -3.45
CA LEU A 102 -15.06 -4.09 -2.58
C LEU A 102 -15.57 -2.71 -2.16
N LEU A 103 -15.92 -2.56 -0.88
CA LEU A 103 -16.33 -1.28 -0.33
C LEU A 103 -15.29 -0.72 0.63
N PHE A 104 -15.01 0.57 0.49
CA PHE A 104 -14.07 1.32 1.32
C PHE A 104 -14.82 2.38 2.11
N LYS A 105 -14.74 2.33 3.44
CA LYS A 105 -15.38 3.30 4.31
C LYS A 105 -14.37 3.85 5.32
N LEU A 106 -14.20 5.16 5.32
CA LEU A 106 -13.43 5.84 6.36
C LEU A 106 -14.29 5.92 7.63
N GLU A 107 -13.78 5.41 8.73
CA GLU A 107 -14.45 5.40 10.03
C GLU A 107 -13.57 6.14 11.04
N SER A 108 -14.22 6.78 12.01
CA SER A 108 -13.58 7.37 13.17
C SER A 108 -13.85 6.50 14.38
N GLY A 109 -12.81 6.14 15.12
CA GLY A 109 -12.91 5.38 16.35
C GLY A 109 -12.09 6.04 17.45
N THR A 110 -12.55 5.88 18.69
CA THR A 110 -11.80 6.31 19.86
C THR A 110 -10.98 5.14 20.37
N THR A 111 -9.65 5.24 20.32
CA THR A 111 -8.81 4.25 20.96
C THR A 111 -8.82 4.47 22.46
N SER A 112 -9.03 3.39 23.24
CA SER A 112 -9.20 3.44 24.69
C SER A 112 -7.94 3.87 25.46
N ARG A 113 -6.80 4.04 24.80
CA ARG A 113 -5.52 4.40 25.43
C ARG A 113 -5.24 5.90 25.54
N ASP A 114 -5.69 6.71 24.56
CA ASP A 114 -5.26 8.12 24.48
C ASP A 114 -6.41 9.11 24.27
N PHE A 115 -7.65 8.70 24.24
CA PHE A 115 -8.82 9.55 23.90
C PHE A 115 -8.69 10.34 22.61
N ARG A 116 -7.82 9.88 21.69
CA ARG A 116 -7.67 10.49 20.36
C ARG A 116 -8.61 9.81 19.40
N GLU A 117 -9.33 10.59 18.63
CA GLU A 117 -10.04 10.10 17.46
C GLU A 117 -9.02 9.68 16.41
N GLU A 118 -8.86 8.37 16.20
CA GLU A 118 -8.07 7.84 15.11
C GLU A 118 -9.01 7.50 13.94
N GLN A 119 -8.65 7.97 12.76
CA GLN A 119 -9.32 7.56 11.54
C GLN A 119 -8.74 6.23 11.07
N PHE A 120 -9.59 5.26 10.84
CA PHE A 120 -9.22 3.99 10.25
C PHE A 120 -10.07 3.69 9.01
N LEU A 121 -9.51 2.91 8.10
CA LEU A 121 -10.21 2.48 6.91
C LEU A 121 -10.85 1.11 7.16
N SER A 122 -12.16 1.03 7.01
CA SER A 122 -12.88 -0.23 6.89
C SER A 122 -12.94 -0.64 5.43
N VAL A 123 -12.41 -1.82 5.13
CA VAL A 123 -12.53 -2.45 3.83
C VAL A 123 -13.44 -3.66 3.97
N SER A 124 -14.43 -3.78 3.12
CA SER A 124 -15.33 -4.92 3.15
C SER A 124 -15.51 -5.53 1.76
N PHE A 125 -15.73 -6.83 1.74
CA PHE A 125 -16.00 -7.60 0.55
C PHE A 125 -17.27 -8.44 0.74
N PHE A 126 -18.10 -8.50 -0.30
CA PHE A 126 -19.37 -9.23 -0.27
C PHE A 126 -19.28 -10.45 -1.19
N HIS A 127 -19.72 -11.61 -0.71
CA HIS A 127 -19.75 -12.85 -1.49
C HIS A 127 -20.82 -13.80 -0.92
N THR A 128 -21.31 -14.72 -1.77
CA THR A 128 -22.27 -15.76 -1.34
C THR A 128 -21.64 -16.83 -0.47
N ASP A 129 -20.32 -17.06 -0.59
CA ASP A 129 -19.52 -17.92 0.30
C ASP A 129 -18.73 -17.07 1.31
N PRO A 130 -18.96 -17.21 2.63
CA PRO A 130 -18.27 -16.45 3.66
C PRO A 130 -16.75 -16.73 3.71
N ASN A 131 -16.32 -17.95 3.38
CA ASN A 131 -14.90 -18.30 3.35
C ASN A 131 -14.20 -17.60 2.19
N GLN A 132 -14.83 -17.57 1.02
CA GLN A 132 -14.31 -16.85 -0.14
C GLN A 132 -14.28 -15.35 0.10
N ALA A 133 -15.31 -14.77 0.72
CA ALA A 133 -15.33 -13.37 1.09
C ALA A 133 -14.12 -12.99 1.96
N ALA A 134 -13.82 -13.80 2.98
CA ALA A 134 -12.67 -13.58 3.86
C ALA A 134 -11.33 -13.80 3.15
N LEU A 135 -11.23 -14.87 2.37
CA LEU A 135 -10.00 -15.22 1.65
C LEU A 135 -9.61 -14.13 0.64
N TRP A 136 -10.57 -13.67 -0.15
CA TRP A 136 -10.29 -12.66 -1.18
C TRP A 136 -10.01 -11.30 -0.58
N LEU A 137 -10.74 -10.90 0.46
CA LEU A 137 -10.46 -9.64 1.15
C LEU A 137 -9.05 -9.62 1.75
N ASN A 138 -8.70 -10.64 2.53
CA ASN A 138 -7.39 -10.73 3.17
C ASN A 138 -6.26 -10.83 2.14
N GLY A 139 -6.42 -11.68 1.12
CA GLY A 139 -5.43 -11.83 0.06
C GLY A 139 -5.20 -10.54 -0.73
N TYR A 140 -6.27 -9.76 -0.96
CA TYR A 140 -6.16 -8.46 -1.61
C TYR A 140 -5.39 -7.45 -0.75
N ILE A 141 -5.72 -7.36 0.54
CA ILE A 141 -5.03 -6.48 1.49
C ILE A 141 -3.55 -6.85 1.58
N ASP A 142 -3.24 -8.14 1.74
CA ASP A 142 -1.86 -8.65 1.81
C ASP A 142 -1.06 -8.36 0.54
N MET A 143 -1.67 -8.50 -0.63
CA MET A 143 -1.01 -8.17 -1.89
C MET A 143 -0.67 -6.68 -1.97
N VAL A 144 -1.61 -5.81 -1.60
CA VAL A 144 -1.38 -4.35 -1.63
C VAL A 144 -0.38 -3.92 -0.58
N ASP A 145 -0.37 -4.54 0.61
CA ASP A 145 0.64 -4.28 1.64
C ASP A 145 2.04 -4.63 1.14
N LYS A 146 2.21 -5.81 0.55
CA LYS A 146 3.50 -6.24 -0.04
C LYS A 146 3.98 -5.29 -1.12
N VAL A 147 3.11 -4.86 -2.04
CA VAL A 147 3.48 -3.93 -3.10
C VAL A 147 3.87 -2.58 -2.51
N THR A 148 3.09 -2.06 -1.58
CA THR A 148 3.39 -0.77 -0.93
C THR A 148 4.72 -0.81 -0.18
N SER A 149 4.96 -1.88 0.57
CA SER A 149 6.22 -2.08 1.30
C SER A 149 7.42 -2.20 0.35
N GLN A 150 7.25 -2.89 -0.78
CA GLN A 150 8.30 -3.01 -1.80
C GLN A 150 8.63 -1.68 -2.45
N ASP A 151 7.62 -0.87 -2.79
CA ASP A 151 7.81 0.47 -3.36
C ASP A 151 8.64 1.37 -2.42
N TYR A 152 8.38 1.31 -1.11
CA TYR A 152 9.18 2.02 -0.11
C TYR A 152 10.62 1.47 -0.01
N ALA A 153 10.79 0.16 -0.01
CA ALA A 153 12.11 -0.49 0.03
C ALA A 153 12.94 -0.11 -1.20
N ASP A 154 12.35 -0.11 -2.37
CA ASP A 154 13.01 0.27 -3.61
C ASP A 154 13.40 1.76 -3.61
N GLY A 155 12.53 2.63 -3.11
CA GLY A 155 12.84 4.05 -2.91
C GLY A 155 14.03 4.27 -1.99
N ILE A 156 14.11 3.54 -0.87
CA ILE A 156 15.24 3.59 0.07
C ILE A 156 16.52 3.08 -0.60
N ASN A 157 16.47 1.99 -1.34
CA ASN A 157 17.62 1.45 -2.05
C ASN A 157 18.18 2.43 -3.08
N ILE A 158 17.33 3.09 -3.84
CA ILE A 158 17.73 4.15 -4.77
C ILE A 158 18.43 5.29 -4.02
N LEU A 159 17.89 5.73 -2.89
CA LEU A 159 18.49 6.75 -2.05
C LEU A 159 19.89 6.35 -1.56
N ILE A 160 20.05 5.14 -1.05
CA ILE A 160 21.33 4.60 -0.60
C ILE A 160 22.36 4.61 -1.74
N GLN A 161 21.99 4.16 -2.94
CA GLN A 161 22.88 4.14 -4.08
C GLN A 161 23.29 5.55 -4.54
N ASN A 162 22.36 6.49 -4.56
CA ASN A 162 22.63 7.88 -4.90
C ASN A 162 23.58 8.52 -3.88
N THR A 163 23.33 8.29 -2.59
CA THR A 163 24.20 8.76 -1.50
C THR A 163 25.61 8.20 -1.61
N LYS A 164 25.74 6.89 -1.85
CA LYS A 164 27.03 6.23 -2.08
C LYS A 164 27.79 6.83 -3.26
N ASN A 165 27.12 7.11 -4.37
CA ASN A 165 27.73 7.72 -5.55
C ASN A 165 28.18 9.16 -5.27
N THR A 166 27.40 9.94 -4.53
CA THR A 166 27.75 11.29 -4.11
C THR A 166 29.01 11.30 -3.24
N PHE A 167 29.11 10.39 -2.26
CA PHE A 167 30.29 10.25 -1.42
C PHE A 167 31.53 9.85 -2.23
N LYS A 168 31.41 8.89 -3.15
CA LYS A 168 32.51 8.50 -4.03
C LYS A 168 33.02 9.69 -4.83
N SER A 169 32.14 10.47 -5.42
CA SER A 169 32.49 11.67 -6.19
C SER A 169 33.17 12.72 -5.33
N ALA A 170 32.68 12.95 -4.10
CA ALA A 170 33.29 13.88 -3.16
C ALA A 170 34.69 13.43 -2.73
N ILE A 171 34.91 12.14 -2.49
CA ILE A 171 36.23 11.59 -2.16
C ILE A 171 37.22 11.80 -3.32
N VAL A 172 36.80 11.48 -4.55
CA VAL A 172 37.63 11.68 -5.74
C VAL A 172 38.01 13.15 -5.91
N SER A 173 37.03 14.06 -5.77
CA SER A 173 37.26 15.51 -5.85
C SER A 173 38.25 15.98 -4.79
N LYS A 174 38.06 15.60 -3.50
CA LYS A 174 39.00 15.96 -2.43
C LYS A 174 40.42 15.43 -2.67
N LYS A 175 40.53 14.18 -3.17
CA LYS A 175 41.83 13.59 -3.54
C LYS A 175 42.54 14.38 -4.63
N ASN A 176 41.83 14.83 -5.66
CA ASN A 176 42.38 15.62 -6.75
C ASN A 176 42.80 17.02 -6.28
N ILE A 177 41.98 17.66 -5.43
CA ILE A 177 42.34 18.94 -4.81
C ILE A 177 43.62 18.81 -3.95
N SER A 178 43.69 17.77 -3.10
CA SER A 178 44.87 17.52 -2.28
C SER A 178 46.14 17.30 -3.12
N LYS A 179 46.05 16.52 -4.20
CA LYS A 179 47.16 16.33 -5.15
C LYS A 179 47.62 17.65 -5.77
N LYS A 180 46.68 18.49 -6.21
CA LYS A 180 47.01 19.81 -6.79
C LYS A 180 47.70 20.70 -5.77
N ILE A 181 47.17 20.81 -4.55
CA ILE A 181 47.81 21.61 -3.47
C ILE A 181 49.23 21.11 -3.19
N THR A 182 49.45 19.80 -3.16
CA THR A 182 50.77 19.21 -2.94
C THR A 182 51.73 19.56 -4.08
N ALA A 183 51.28 19.45 -5.33
CA ALA A 183 52.10 19.82 -6.51
C ALA A 183 52.45 21.31 -6.49
N ASP A 184 51.48 22.20 -6.21
CA ASP A 184 51.72 23.66 -6.16
C ASP A 184 52.74 24.01 -5.04
N ARG A 185 52.70 23.34 -3.87
CA ARG A 185 53.68 23.53 -2.80
C ARG A 185 55.08 23.07 -3.17
N ILE A 186 55.21 21.97 -3.89
CA ILE A 186 56.54 21.50 -4.39
C ILE A 186 57.13 22.55 -5.34
N ILE A 187 56.38 23.09 -6.28
CA ILE A 187 56.83 24.12 -7.21
C ILE A 187 57.29 25.37 -6.42
N GLN A 188 56.53 25.84 -5.44
CA GLN A 188 56.91 26.99 -4.62
C GLN A 188 58.19 26.76 -3.83
N LEU A 189 58.49 25.53 -3.42
CA LEU A 189 59.73 25.21 -2.70
C LEU A 189 60.95 25.05 -3.62
N GLU A 190 60.72 24.74 -4.92
CA GLU A 190 61.78 24.66 -5.90
C GLU A 190 62.19 26.04 -6.47
N GLU A 191 61.29 27.04 -6.38
CA GLU A 191 61.51 28.41 -6.85
C GLU A 191 62.11 29.33 -5.73
N ALA A 192 62.21 28.89 -4.48
CA ALA A 192 62.71 29.64 -3.34
C ALA A 192 64.19 29.33 -3.05
#